data_d56404f566d7db06ff3865af78d26f7a
#
_entry.id   d56404f566d7db06ff3865af78d26f7a
#
_cell.length_a   1.000
_cell.length_b   1.000
_cell.length_c   1.000
_cell.angle_alpha   90.00
_cell.angle_beta   90.00
_cell.angle_gamma   90.00
#
_symmetry.space_group_name_H-M   'P 1'
#
loop_
_entity.id
_entity.type
_entity.pdbx_description
1 polymer ?
#
loop_
_entity_poly.entity_id
_entity_poly.type
_entity_poly.pdbx_seq_one_letter_code
_entity_poly.pdbx_strand_id
1 'polypeptide(L)'
;MSSPLPPNGEPTDRQKIWCGNYEDGVPARLEQATRTIVDVFDSSVCQWAAKDALEFFCKTTTFAELAEQVDRCAEGLRRMGVTKGDRVALLLPNLSLIHI
;
A
#
# COMPACT_ATOMS: atom_id res chain seq x y z
N MET A 1 1.11 20.29 -27.18
CA MET A 1 2.22 19.33 -27.27
C MET A 1 2.90 19.27 -25.90
N SER A 2 2.76 18.16 -25.25
CA SER A 2 3.47 17.91 -23.99
C SER A 2 4.91 17.54 -24.32
N SER A 3 5.89 18.28 -23.78
CA SER A 3 7.29 17.91 -23.87
C SER A 3 7.50 16.54 -23.23
N PRO A 4 8.29 15.63 -23.85
CA PRO A 4 8.60 14.34 -23.21
C PRO A 4 9.33 14.60 -21.89
N LEU A 5 8.95 13.87 -20.84
CA LEU A 5 9.64 13.88 -19.56
C LEU A 5 11.11 13.52 -19.78
N PRO A 6 12.06 14.24 -19.17
CA PRO A 6 13.47 13.92 -19.28
C PRO A 6 13.73 12.50 -18.72
N PRO A 7 14.59 11.72 -19.35
CA PRO A 7 14.80 10.31 -19.01
C PRO A 7 15.37 10.07 -17.61
N ASN A 8 15.90 11.09 -16.96
CA ASN A 8 16.52 11.01 -15.63
C ASN A 8 15.66 11.58 -14.51
N GLY A 9 14.40 11.88 -14.81
CA GLY A 9 13.46 12.30 -13.76
C GLY A 9 13.87 13.57 -13.02
N GLU A 10 14.71 14.45 -13.57
CA GLU A 10 14.98 15.75 -12.96
C GLU A 10 13.73 16.63 -12.95
N PRO A 11 13.48 17.41 -11.87
CA PRO A 11 12.34 18.28 -11.82
C PRO A 11 12.40 19.32 -12.95
N THR A 12 11.30 19.46 -13.67
CA THR A 12 11.17 20.54 -14.65
C THR A 12 11.21 21.89 -13.93
N ASP A 13 11.56 22.98 -14.64
CA ASP A 13 11.60 24.33 -14.04
C ASP A 13 10.28 24.71 -13.34
N ARG A 14 9.14 24.22 -13.82
CA ARG A 14 7.83 24.40 -13.15
C ARG A 14 7.73 23.68 -11.81
N GLN A 15 8.39 22.54 -11.66
CA GLN A 15 8.41 21.78 -10.39
C GLN A 15 9.36 22.38 -9.35
N LYS A 16 10.28 23.26 -9.76
CA LYS A 16 11.19 23.95 -8.85
C LYS A 16 10.56 25.13 -8.13
N ILE A 17 9.44 25.69 -8.68
CA ILE A 17 8.83 26.90 -8.13
C ILE A 17 8.29 26.67 -6.70
N TRP A 18 7.62 25.56 -6.46
CA TRP A 18 7.09 25.24 -5.11
C TRP A 18 8.11 24.60 -4.18
N CYS A 19 9.18 23.99 -4.71
CA CYS A 19 10.25 23.48 -3.88
C CYS A 19 10.94 24.57 -3.05
N GLY A 20 10.91 25.83 -3.51
CA GLY A 20 11.42 26.99 -2.77
C GLY A 20 10.62 27.33 -1.51
N ASN A 21 9.41 26.78 -1.36
CA ASN A 21 8.55 26.97 -0.19
C ASN A 21 8.57 25.75 0.77
N TYR A 22 9.42 24.77 0.50
CA TYR A 22 9.55 23.63 1.39
C TYR A 22 10.39 24.00 2.62
N GLU A 23 10.00 23.47 3.76
CA GLU A 23 10.80 23.59 4.97
C GLU A 23 12.12 22.81 4.82
N ASP A 24 13.12 23.20 5.61
CA ASP A 24 14.40 22.52 5.63
C ASP A 24 14.25 21.03 5.96
N GLY A 25 14.87 20.17 5.15
CA GLY A 25 14.82 18.73 5.33
C GLY A 25 13.67 18.03 4.57
N VAL A 26 12.76 18.77 3.91
CA VAL A 26 11.75 18.18 3.05
C VAL A 26 12.34 17.89 1.67
N PRO A 27 12.42 16.62 1.24
CA PRO A 27 12.99 16.30 -0.06
C PRO A 27 12.08 16.78 -1.19
N ALA A 28 12.66 17.34 -2.24
CA ALA A 28 11.94 17.78 -3.45
C ALA A 28 11.31 16.60 -4.21
N ARG A 29 11.74 15.39 -3.93
CA ARG A 29 11.24 14.13 -4.51
C ARG A 29 11.10 13.07 -3.45
N LEU A 30 10.02 12.31 -3.55
CA LEU A 30 9.88 11.05 -2.85
C LEU A 30 10.48 9.95 -3.73
N GLU A 31 11.34 9.13 -3.15
CA GLU A 31 11.75 7.89 -3.81
C GLU A 31 10.52 7.00 -3.97
N GLN A 32 10.32 6.53 -5.20
CA GLN A 32 9.23 5.59 -5.44
C GLN A 32 9.58 4.26 -4.79
N ALA A 33 8.66 3.75 -3.99
CA ALA A 33 8.80 2.43 -3.41
C ALA A 33 8.83 1.38 -4.54
N THR A 34 9.88 0.59 -4.57
CA THR A 34 10.01 -0.55 -5.50
C THR A 34 9.31 -1.81 -4.99
N ARG A 35 8.88 -1.78 -3.72
CA ARG A 35 8.20 -2.90 -3.03
C ARG A 35 6.71 -2.87 -3.29
N THR A 36 6.12 -4.05 -3.48
CA THR A 36 4.67 -4.20 -3.57
C THR A 36 4.01 -4.11 -2.18
N ILE A 37 2.69 -3.90 -2.13
CA ILE A 37 1.91 -3.97 -0.88
C ILE A 37 2.06 -5.35 -0.23
N VAL A 38 2.13 -6.41 -1.03
CA VAL A 38 2.33 -7.79 -0.54
C VAL A 38 3.68 -7.90 0.16
N ASP A 39 4.76 -7.39 -0.44
CA ASP A 39 6.11 -7.42 0.17
C ASP A 39 6.15 -6.65 1.50
N VAL A 40 5.44 -5.53 1.59
CA VAL A 40 5.35 -4.75 2.83
C VAL A 40 4.58 -5.51 3.90
N PHE A 41 3.46 -6.14 3.53
CA PHE A 41 2.65 -6.94 4.44
C PHE A 41 3.44 -8.15 4.96
N ASP A 42 4.06 -8.93 4.08
CA ASP A 42 4.87 -10.11 4.44
C ASP A 42 6.03 -9.74 5.38
N SER A 43 6.70 -8.63 5.10
CA SER A 43 7.75 -8.11 6.01
C SER A 43 7.21 -7.76 7.39
N SER A 44 6.01 -7.16 7.44
CA SER A 44 5.35 -6.79 8.70
C SER A 44 4.94 -8.03 9.49
N VAL A 45 4.42 -9.04 8.82
CA VAL A 45 4.09 -10.34 9.45
C VAL A 45 5.34 -11.00 10.03
N CYS A 46 6.45 -11.04 9.29
CA CYS A 46 7.71 -11.59 9.77
C CYS A 46 8.25 -10.84 11.00
N GLN A 47 8.14 -9.52 11.00
CA GLN A 47 8.72 -8.68 12.06
C GLN A 47 7.82 -8.56 13.29
N TRP A 48 6.49 -8.57 13.10
CA TRP A 48 5.51 -8.20 14.12
C TRP A 48 4.41 -9.25 14.33
N ALA A 49 4.66 -10.52 14.06
CA ALA A 49 3.66 -11.61 14.04
C ALA A 49 2.71 -11.61 15.25
N ALA A 50 3.24 -11.38 16.45
CA ALA A 50 2.48 -11.40 17.69
C ALA A 50 1.83 -10.07 18.08
N LYS A 51 2.07 -8.98 17.29
CA LYS A 51 1.43 -7.69 17.56
C LYS A 51 0.04 -7.60 16.94
N ASP A 52 -0.81 -6.79 17.56
CA ASP A 52 -2.14 -6.50 17.05
C ASP A 52 -2.04 -5.73 15.73
N ALA A 53 -2.67 -6.26 14.69
CA ALA A 53 -2.75 -5.65 13.37
C ALA A 53 -4.06 -4.86 13.20
N LEU A 54 -5.16 -5.42 13.72
CA LEU A 54 -6.49 -4.85 13.61
C LEU A 54 -7.22 -4.92 14.95
N GLU A 55 -7.99 -3.89 15.23
CA GLU A 55 -8.96 -3.88 16.33
C GLU A 55 -10.34 -3.48 15.80
N PHE A 56 -11.35 -4.27 16.11
CA PHE A 56 -12.72 -4.00 15.72
C PHE A 56 -13.69 -4.51 16.78
N PHE A 57 -14.49 -3.61 17.34
CA PHE A 57 -15.42 -3.91 18.45
C PHE A 57 -14.77 -4.69 19.59
N CYS A 58 -13.64 -4.21 20.09
CA CYS A 58 -12.85 -4.83 21.17
C CYS A 58 -12.31 -6.25 20.83
N LYS A 59 -12.38 -6.65 19.57
CA LYS A 59 -11.72 -7.85 19.07
C LYS A 59 -10.45 -7.46 18.35
N THR A 60 -9.32 -7.95 18.83
CA THR A 60 -8.03 -7.76 18.20
C THR A 60 -7.71 -8.96 17.29
N THR A 61 -6.98 -8.69 16.23
CA THR A 61 -6.44 -9.71 15.32
C THR A 61 -4.95 -9.41 15.16
N THR A 62 -4.11 -10.38 15.44
CA THR A 62 -2.66 -10.23 15.30
C THR A 62 -2.23 -10.29 13.84
N PHE A 63 -1.00 -9.86 13.55
CA PHE A 63 -0.44 -10.00 12.19
C PHE A 63 -0.37 -11.45 11.71
N ALA A 64 -0.06 -12.39 12.60
CA ALA A 64 -0.03 -13.82 12.27
C ALA A 64 -1.42 -14.34 11.88
N GLU A 65 -2.45 -14.02 12.67
CA GLU A 65 -3.84 -14.42 12.38
C GLU A 65 -4.36 -13.75 11.10
N LEU A 66 -3.99 -12.49 10.89
CA LEU A 66 -4.36 -11.77 9.65
C LEU A 66 -3.71 -12.43 8.43
N ALA A 67 -2.43 -12.82 8.52
CA ALA A 67 -1.74 -13.52 7.44
C ALA A 67 -2.43 -14.84 7.07
N GLU A 68 -2.85 -15.63 8.06
CA GLU A 68 -3.61 -16.85 7.82
C GLU A 68 -4.95 -16.58 7.12
N GLN A 69 -5.65 -15.52 7.50
CA GLN A 69 -6.91 -15.12 6.85
C GLN A 69 -6.67 -14.66 5.41
N VAL A 70 -5.59 -13.91 5.16
CA VAL A 70 -5.18 -13.47 3.81
C VAL A 70 -4.88 -14.67 2.92
N ASP A 71 -4.12 -15.63 3.40
CA ASP A 71 -3.79 -16.84 2.64
C ASP A 71 -5.03 -17.67 2.30
N ARG A 72 -5.94 -17.84 3.25
CA ARG A 72 -7.23 -18.51 3.00
C ARG A 72 -8.08 -17.78 1.97
N CYS A 73 -8.14 -16.45 2.04
CA CYS A 73 -8.88 -15.64 1.09
C CYS A 73 -8.26 -15.74 -0.31
N ALA A 74 -6.94 -15.64 -0.41
CA ALA A 74 -6.22 -15.76 -1.68
C ALA A 74 -6.45 -17.13 -2.33
N GLU A 75 -6.38 -18.21 -1.55
CA GLU A 75 -6.65 -19.55 -2.05
C GLU A 75 -8.13 -19.73 -2.48
N GLY A 76 -9.07 -19.12 -1.74
CA GLY A 76 -10.47 -19.09 -2.12
C GLY A 76 -10.70 -18.42 -3.48
N LEU A 77 -10.11 -17.25 -3.69
CA LEU A 77 -10.17 -16.52 -4.96
C LEU A 77 -9.54 -17.33 -6.11
N ARG A 78 -8.39 -17.96 -5.85
CA ARG A 78 -7.74 -18.83 -6.83
C ARG A 78 -8.62 -19.99 -7.25
N ARG A 79 -9.32 -20.66 -6.31
CA ARG A 79 -10.27 -21.75 -6.60
C ARG A 79 -11.50 -21.29 -7.37
N MET A 80 -11.89 -20.04 -7.18
CA MET A 80 -12.96 -19.42 -7.97
C MET A 80 -12.54 -19.07 -9.40
N GLY A 81 -11.27 -19.25 -9.76
CA GLY A 81 -10.74 -18.99 -11.09
C GLY A 81 -10.20 -17.58 -11.30
N VAL A 82 -10.03 -16.79 -10.24
CA VAL A 82 -9.44 -15.44 -10.34
C VAL A 82 -7.97 -15.55 -10.71
N THR A 83 -7.58 -14.86 -11.78
CA THR A 83 -6.21 -14.87 -12.33
C THR A 83 -5.67 -13.45 -12.45
N LYS A 84 -4.39 -13.34 -12.80
CA LYS A 84 -3.74 -12.04 -13.01
C LYS A 84 -4.44 -11.25 -14.11
N GLY A 85 -4.81 -10.02 -13.78
CA GLY A 85 -5.52 -9.11 -14.69
C GLY A 85 -7.04 -9.09 -14.50
N ASP A 86 -7.60 -10.01 -13.73
CA ASP A 86 -9.01 -10.01 -13.39
C ASP A 86 -9.36 -8.82 -12.47
N ARG A 87 -10.58 -8.35 -12.60
CA ARG A 87 -11.11 -7.25 -11.80
C ARG A 87 -11.99 -7.81 -10.70
N VAL A 88 -11.67 -7.49 -9.46
CA VAL A 88 -12.47 -7.86 -8.29
C VAL A 88 -13.05 -6.60 -7.67
N ALA A 89 -14.37 -6.56 -7.53
CA ALA A 89 -15.07 -5.46 -6.89
C ALA A 89 -15.23 -5.74 -5.39
N LEU A 90 -14.91 -4.75 -4.55
CA LEU A 90 -15.12 -4.78 -3.11
C LEU A 90 -16.34 -3.92 -2.78
N LEU A 91 -17.40 -4.55 -2.29
CA LEU A 91 -18.62 -3.88 -1.79
C LEU A 91 -18.65 -4.04 -0.28
N LEU A 92 -18.08 -3.07 0.42
CA LEU A 92 -17.99 -3.07 1.88
C LEU A 92 -18.66 -1.82 2.45
N PRO A 93 -19.35 -1.92 3.59
CA PRO A 93 -19.84 -0.73 4.29
C PRO A 93 -18.63 0.09 4.80
N ASN A 94 -18.88 1.38 5.06
CA ASN A 94 -17.90 2.24 5.70
C ASN A 94 -17.65 1.77 7.13
N LEU A 95 -16.54 1.09 7.33
CA LEU A 95 -16.05 0.64 8.63
C LEU A 95 -14.83 1.46 9.02
N SER A 96 -14.54 1.55 10.31
CA SER A 96 -13.35 2.22 10.83
C SER A 96 -12.06 1.62 10.27
N LEU A 97 -12.05 0.34 9.92
CA LEU A 97 -10.95 -0.35 9.26
C LEU A 97 -10.61 0.16 7.86
N ILE A 98 -11.53 0.87 7.20
CA ILE A 98 -11.34 1.43 5.87
C ILE A 98 -10.76 2.84 5.95
N HIS A 99 -10.90 3.51 7.09
CA HIS A 99 -10.55 4.91 7.30
C HIS A 99 -9.31 5.12 8.18
N ILE A 100 -8.64 4.08 8.56
CA ILE A 100 -7.42 4.16 9.39
C ILE A 100 -6.18 4.35 8.53
#